data_7a5bd608d0814d5dc8ede7ca767427b8
#
_entry.id   7a5bd608d0814d5dc8ede7ca767427b8
#
_cell.length_a   1.000
_cell.length_b   1.000
_cell.length_c   1.000
_cell.angle_alpha   90.00
_cell.angle_beta   90.00
_cell.angle_gamma   90.00
#
_symmetry.space_group_name_H-M   'P 1'
#
loop_
_entity.id
_entity.type
_entity.pdbx_description
1 polymer ?
#
loop_
_entity_poly.entity_id
_entity_poly.type
_entity_poly.pdbx_seq_one_letter_code
_entity_poly.pdbx_strand_id
1 'polypeptide(L)'
;MSAIACRRIPKNAAIGHRLWSLAFACTLIAAASPALALKIPIQATLTGGGEVPPNDSQARGLMQGTFDTDTNTLEWTVTYTGLTTEAIGAHFHGPVSYLGLTPEENAPIQVGTPGSLLSPFHGVAKLDDVQAKDLKDGRWYFNLHSKKIPGGELRGPIVRR
;
A
#
# COMPACT_ATOMS: atom_id res chain seq x y z
N MET A 1 93.59 31.77 -54.05
CA MET A 1 92.27 31.99 -54.57
C MET A 1 91.42 30.78 -54.18
N SER A 2 90.76 30.79 -52.97
CA SER A 2 90.04 29.63 -52.43
C SER A 2 88.56 29.97 -52.38
N ALA A 3 87.74 29.15 -53.04
CA ALA A 3 86.31 29.24 -53.01
C ALA A 3 85.75 28.52 -51.78
N ILE A 4 84.99 29.24 -50.98
CA ILE A 4 84.32 28.71 -49.80
C ILE A 4 82.99 28.13 -50.25
N ALA A 5 82.85 26.81 -50.09
CA ALA A 5 81.60 26.12 -50.37
C ALA A 5 80.60 26.30 -49.23
N CYS A 6 79.46 26.88 -49.55
CA CYS A 6 78.35 27.04 -48.60
C CYS A 6 77.52 25.70 -48.45
N ARG A 7 77.57 25.08 -47.30
CA ARG A 7 76.77 23.90 -47.02
C ARG A 7 75.34 24.31 -46.61
N ARG A 8 74.34 23.83 -47.34
CA ARG A 8 72.92 23.97 -47.02
C ARG A 8 72.53 23.00 -45.92
N ILE A 9 71.86 23.52 -44.92
CA ILE A 9 71.25 22.75 -43.84
C ILE A 9 69.86 22.35 -44.31
N PRO A 10 69.42 21.05 -44.19
CA PRO A 10 68.06 20.71 -44.50
C PRO A 10 67.16 21.07 -43.32
N LYS A 11 66.12 21.85 -43.62
CA LYS A 11 64.96 22.08 -42.75
C LYS A 11 64.00 20.88 -42.97
N ASN A 12 63.53 20.29 -41.93
CA ASN A 12 62.20 19.68 -41.68
C ASN A 12 62.31 18.37 -40.87
N ALA A 13 62.21 18.50 -39.59
CA ALA A 13 61.75 17.45 -38.78
C ALA A 13 60.44 17.98 -38.11
N ALA A 14 59.33 17.60 -38.69
CA ALA A 14 58.03 17.84 -38.10
C ALA A 14 57.81 16.79 -37.00
N ILE A 15 57.86 17.22 -35.73
CA ILE A 15 57.52 16.41 -34.55
C ILE A 15 56.00 16.45 -34.47
N GLY A 16 55.36 15.37 -34.94
CA GLY A 16 53.89 15.16 -34.75
C GLY A 16 53.59 14.76 -33.31
N HIS A 17 53.12 15.72 -32.54
CA HIS A 17 52.51 15.42 -31.23
C HIS A 17 51.14 14.77 -31.45
N ARG A 18 51.08 13.45 -31.36
CA ARG A 18 49.82 12.76 -31.25
C ARG A 18 49.28 12.96 -29.82
N LEU A 19 48.34 13.91 -29.67
CA LEU A 19 47.52 14.05 -28.46
C LEU A 19 46.54 12.89 -28.41
N TRP A 20 46.79 11.91 -27.57
CA TRP A 20 45.82 10.89 -27.22
C TRP A 20 44.86 11.53 -26.23
N SER A 21 43.68 11.93 -26.71
CA SER A 21 42.56 12.33 -25.87
C SER A 21 41.98 11.09 -25.24
N LEU A 22 42.38 10.81 -23.99
CA LEU A 22 41.67 9.83 -23.13
C LEU A 22 40.32 10.43 -22.75
N ALA A 23 39.28 10.07 -23.50
CA ALA A 23 37.89 10.34 -23.09
C ALA A 23 37.55 9.44 -21.91
N PHE A 24 37.58 9.98 -20.69
CA PHE A 24 37.10 9.32 -19.49
C PHE A 24 35.58 9.33 -19.56
N ALA A 25 34.96 8.22 -19.99
CA ALA A 25 33.53 8.02 -19.95
C ALA A 25 33.14 7.78 -18.47
N CYS A 26 32.68 8.84 -17.80
CA CYS A 26 32.10 8.74 -16.46
C CYS A 26 30.72 8.12 -16.57
N THR A 27 30.62 6.79 -16.43
CA THR A 27 29.34 6.09 -16.29
C THR A 27 28.73 6.45 -14.94
N LEU A 28 27.75 7.36 -14.95
CA LEU A 28 26.87 7.59 -13.80
C LEU A 28 26.03 6.33 -13.59
N ILE A 29 26.44 5.50 -12.64
CA ILE A 29 25.59 4.43 -12.10
C ILE A 29 24.55 5.14 -11.21
N ALA A 30 23.36 5.36 -11.75
CA ALA A 30 22.21 5.76 -10.95
C ALA A 30 21.87 4.62 -9.99
N ALA A 31 22.30 4.74 -8.75
CA ALA A 31 21.83 3.85 -7.69
C ALA A 31 20.34 4.08 -7.50
N ALA A 32 19.51 3.18 -8.01
CA ALA A 32 18.09 3.14 -7.68
C ALA A 32 17.97 2.88 -6.17
N SER A 33 17.62 3.92 -5.41
CA SER A 33 17.26 3.73 -4.01
C SER A 33 16.06 2.78 -3.96
N PRO A 34 16.08 1.71 -3.13
CA PRO A 34 14.90 0.90 -2.95
C PRO A 34 13.79 1.81 -2.41
N ALA A 35 12.67 1.90 -3.14
CA ALA A 35 11.48 2.53 -2.62
C ALA A 35 11.08 1.72 -1.38
N LEU A 36 11.08 2.34 -0.21
CA LEU A 36 10.58 1.70 1.00
C LEU A 36 9.08 1.52 0.84
N ALA A 37 8.61 0.27 0.86
CA ALA A 37 7.20 -0.04 0.86
C ALA A 37 6.49 0.75 1.96
N LEU A 38 5.53 1.58 1.59
CA LEU A 38 4.76 2.34 2.56
C LEU A 38 3.65 1.45 3.10
N LYS A 39 3.84 0.96 4.31
CA LYS A 39 2.82 0.21 5.05
C LYS A 39 1.94 1.19 5.84
N ILE A 40 0.68 1.25 5.48
CA ILE A 40 -0.32 2.12 6.12
C ILE A 40 -1.04 1.29 7.20
N PRO A 41 -0.85 1.59 8.50
CA PRO A 41 -1.63 0.96 9.54
C PRO A 41 -3.06 1.47 9.52
N ILE A 42 -4.02 0.55 9.62
CA ILE A 42 -5.45 0.82 9.62
C ILE A 42 -6.13 0.15 10.79
N GLN A 43 -7.29 0.66 11.18
CA GLN A 43 -8.13 0.04 12.20
C GLN A 43 -9.61 0.37 12.01
N ALA A 44 -10.48 -0.43 12.62
CA ALA A 44 -11.91 -0.15 12.78
C ALA A 44 -12.36 -0.57 14.17
N THR A 45 -12.97 0.33 14.92
CA THR A 45 -13.68 0.00 16.17
C THR A 45 -15.10 -0.43 15.82
N LEU A 46 -15.47 -1.64 16.21
CA LEU A 46 -16.71 -2.28 15.79
C LEU A 46 -17.76 -2.24 16.91
N THR A 47 -18.92 -1.70 16.60
CA THR A 47 -20.05 -1.57 17.55
C THR A 47 -21.38 -1.86 16.85
N GLY A 48 -22.40 -2.25 17.62
CA GLY A 48 -23.76 -2.39 17.11
C GLY A 48 -24.37 -1.06 16.65
N GLY A 49 -24.03 0.03 17.32
CA GLY A 49 -24.45 1.37 16.93
C GLY A 49 -23.83 1.88 15.63
N GLY A 50 -22.76 1.24 15.15
CA GLY A 50 -22.14 1.54 13.85
C GLY A 50 -22.84 0.87 12.67
N GLU A 51 -23.77 -0.04 12.88
CA GLU A 51 -24.52 -0.71 11.80
C GLU A 51 -25.58 0.19 11.18
N VAL A 52 -26.03 -0.19 10.00
CA VAL A 52 -27.11 0.50 9.29
C VAL A 52 -28.20 -0.50 8.87
N PRO A 53 -29.36 -0.46 9.56
CA PRO A 53 -29.66 0.37 10.71
C PRO A 53 -28.88 -0.02 11.96
N PRO A 54 -28.70 0.90 12.93
CA PRO A 54 -28.07 0.58 14.21
C PRO A 54 -28.82 -0.51 14.97
N ASN A 55 -28.09 -1.29 15.77
CA ASN A 55 -28.68 -2.29 16.68
C ASN A 55 -28.15 -2.12 18.12
N ASP A 56 -28.83 -2.78 19.07
CA ASP A 56 -28.56 -2.64 20.51
C ASP A 56 -27.52 -3.64 21.04
N SER A 57 -26.75 -4.29 20.17
CA SER A 57 -25.74 -5.26 20.61
C SER A 57 -24.69 -4.58 21.50
N GLN A 58 -24.45 -5.20 22.66
CA GLN A 58 -23.40 -4.76 23.59
C GLN A 58 -22.02 -5.34 23.24
N ALA A 59 -21.96 -6.18 22.20
CA ALA A 59 -20.71 -6.71 21.69
C ALA A 59 -19.77 -5.58 21.24
N ARG A 60 -18.49 -5.85 21.29
CA ARG A 60 -17.45 -4.93 20.85
C ARG A 60 -16.39 -5.69 20.05
N GLY A 61 -15.86 -5.03 19.04
CA GLY A 61 -14.78 -5.58 18.23
C GLY A 61 -13.76 -4.53 17.84
N LEU A 62 -12.60 -5.02 17.44
CA LEU A 62 -11.51 -4.23 16.90
C LEU A 62 -10.92 -4.99 15.72
N MET A 63 -10.94 -4.39 14.55
CA MET A 63 -10.13 -4.78 13.40
C MET A 63 -8.89 -3.91 13.38
N GLN A 64 -7.72 -4.53 13.28
CA GLN A 64 -6.43 -3.87 13.07
C GLN A 64 -5.76 -4.49 11.85
N GLY A 65 -5.14 -3.67 11.03
CA GLY A 65 -4.51 -4.17 9.82
C GLY A 65 -3.40 -3.27 9.31
N THR A 66 -2.78 -3.74 8.24
CA THR A 66 -1.76 -3.00 7.51
C THR A 66 -2.03 -3.14 6.02
N PHE A 67 -2.02 -2.03 5.31
CA PHE A 67 -2.09 -1.99 3.87
C PHE A 67 -0.72 -1.65 3.29
N ASP A 68 -0.16 -2.57 2.52
CA ASP A 68 1.10 -2.39 1.80
C ASP A 68 0.80 -1.79 0.41
N THR A 69 1.26 -0.56 0.18
CA THR A 69 0.94 0.19 -1.04
C THR A 69 1.71 -0.28 -2.28
N ASP A 70 2.85 -0.92 -2.10
CA ASP A 70 3.68 -1.38 -3.22
C ASP A 70 3.14 -2.68 -3.81
N THR A 71 2.59 -3.49 -2.92
CA THR A 71 2.03 -4.79 -3.29
C THR A 71 0.50 -4.80 -3.32
N ASN A 72 -0.19 -3.71 -2.96
CA ASN A 72 -1.64 -3.67 -2.75
C ASN A 72 -2.15 -4.82 -1.86
N THR A 73 -1.38 -5.20 -0.84
CA THR A 73 -1.74 -6.29 0.05
C THR A 73 -2.31 -5.74 1.36
N LEU A 74 -3.51 -6.20 1.70
CA LEU A 74 -4.18 -5.91 2.96
C LEU A 74 -4.06 -7.12 3.89
N GLU A 75 -3.50 -6.91 5.08
CA GLU A 75 -3.41 -7.90 6.15
C GLU A 75 -4.19 -7.39 7.36
N TRP A 76 -4.93 -8.27 8.04
CA TRP A 76 -5.72 -7.85 9.20
C TRP A 76 -5.86 -8.93 10.27
N THR A 77 -6.16 -8.46 11.47
CA THR A 77 -6.58 -9.24 12.63
C THR A 77 -7.84 -8.63 13.20
N VAL A 78 -8.79 -9.47 13.56
CA VAL A 78 -10.03 -9.06 14.22
C VAL A 78 -10.14 -9.75 15.57
N THR A 79 -10.42 -8.94 16.58
CA THR A 79 -10.80 -9.41 17.93
C THR A 79 -12.19 -8.92 18.25
N TYR A 80 -12.98 -9.74 18.90
CA TYR A 80 -14.32 -9.35 19.37
C TYR A 80 -14.71 -10.11 20.63
N THR A 81 -15.67 -9.56 21.36
CA THR A 81 -16.28 -10.17 22.53
C THR A 81 -17.76 -9.86 22.57
N GLY A 82 -18.53 -10.73 23.22
CA GLY A 82 -19.94 -10.49 23.56
C GLY A 82 -20.92 -10.57 22.38
N LEU A 83 -20.55 -11.19 21.25
CA LEU A 83 -21.54 -11.45 20.19
C LEU A 83 -22.73 -12.21 20.74
N THR A 84 -23.90 -11.90 20.20
CA THR A 84 -25.18 -12.53 20.67
C THR A 84 -25.25 -14.02 20.36
N THR A 85 -24.59 -14.45 19.28
CA THR A 85 -24.39 -15.85 18.88
C THR A 85 -23.07 -15.96 18.08
N GLU A 86 -22.75 -17.15 17.55
CA GLU A 86 -21.56 -17.37 16.74
C GLU A 86 -21.50 -16.43 15.54
N ALA A 87 -20.28 -16.01 15.17
CA ALA A 87 -20.01 -15.27 13.97
C ALA A 87 -20.22 -16.14 12.72
N ILE A 88 -20.91 -15.62 11.70
CA ILE A 88 -21.20 -16.33 10.45
C ILE A 88 -20.65 -15.64 9.21
N GLY A 89 -20.18 -14.41 9.33
CA GLY A 89 -19.60 -13.63 8.25
C GLY A 89 -18.83 -12.43 8.77
N ALA A 90 -17.80 -12.05 8.04
CA ALA A 90 -17.03 -10.83 8.28
C ALA A 90 -16.51 -10.30 6.96
N HIS A 91 -16.69 -9.00 6.71
CA HIS A 91 -16.41 -8.43 5.40
C HIS A 91 -15.88 -7.00 5.49
N PHE A 92 -15.05 -6.66 4.51
CA PHE A 92 -14.78 -5.29 4.15
C PHE A 92 -15.78 -4.85 3.09
N HIS A 93 -16.36 -3.69 3.27
CA HIS A 93 -17.34 -3.10 2.37
C HIS A 93 -16.90 -1.73 1.91
N GLY A 94 -17.34 -1.33 0.72
CA GLY A 94 -17.07 -0.02 0.12
C GLY A 94 -17.39 0.00 -1.36
N PRO A 95 -17.16 1.13 -2.04
CA PRO A 95 -16.94 2.42 -1.43
C PRO A 95 -18.24 3.01 -0.87
N VAL A 96 -18.13 3.72 0.26
CA VAL A 96 -19.20 4.58 0.75
C VAL A 96 -18.99 6.00 0.26
N SER A 97 -20.09 6.76 0.11
CA SER A 97 -20.04 8.12 -0.42
C SER A 97 -19.34 9.09 0.52
N TYR A 98 -19.31 8.78 1.79
CA TYR A 98 -18.82 9.66 2.84
C TYR A 98 -17.47 9.21 3.40
N LEU A 99 -16.57 10.18 3.63
CA LEU A 99 -15.28 9.95 4.29
C LEU A 99 -15.47 9.67 5.78
N GLY A 100 -15.83 8.49 6.09
CA GLY A 100 -15.35 7.75 7.21
C GLY A 100 -15.91 7.86 8.58
N LEU A 101 -16.78 8.73 9.03
CA LEU A 101 -17.11 8.71 10.44
C LEU A 101 -18.38 7.92 10.79
N THR A 102 -19.40 7.95 9.95
CA THR A 102 -20.61 7.11 10.07
C THR A 102 -21.24 6.98 8.69
N PRO A 103 -20.86 5.94 7.90
CA PRO A 103 -21.56 5.73 6.65
C PRO A 103 -23.02 5.43 6.97
N GLU A 104 -23.93 6.22 6.44
CA GLU A 104 -25.38 6.03 6.59
C GLU A 104 -25.93 5.06 5.54
N GLU A 105 -25.06 4.43 4.78
CA GLU A 105 -25.42 3.54 3.67
C GLU A 105 -24.70 2.18 3.77
N ASN A 106 -25.33 1.15 3.23
CA ASN A 106 -24.70 -0.14 3.02
C ASN A 106 -24.01 -0.15 1.64
N ALA A 107 -22.78 -0.65 1.61
CA ALA A 107 -21.97 -0.75 0.41
C ALA A 107 -21.72 -2.22 0.03
N PRO A 108 -21.33 -2.52 -1.22
CA PRO A 108 -20.98 -3.87 -1.64
C PRO A 108 -19.79 -4.44 -0.86
N ILE A 109 -19.73 -5.78 -0.79
CA ILE A 109 -18.55 -6.47 -0.25
C ILE A 109 -17.38 -6.27 -1.21
N GLN A 110 -16.25 -5.83 -0.67
CA GLN A 110 -14.98 -5.71 -1.39
C GLN A 110 -14.06 -6.88 -1.10
N VAL A 111 -14.00 -7.31 0.17
CA VAL A 111 -13.18 -8.43 0.61
C VAL A 111 -13.95 -9.24 1.65
N GLY A 112 -14.11 -10.54 1.39
CA GLY A 112 -14.63 -11.49 2.36
C GLY A 112 -13.53 -12.01 3.26
N THR A 113 -13.89 -12.47 4.46
CA THR A 113 -12.96 -13.13 5.37
C THR A 113 -13.24 -14.64 5.36
N PRO A 114 -12.46 -15.44 4.62
CA PRO A 114 -12.65 -16.88 4.58
C PRO A 114 -12.10 -17.55 5.85
N GLY A 115 -12.61 -18.74 6.17
CA GLY A 115 -12.11 -19.57 7.25
C GLY A 115 -12.84 -19.36 8.58
N SER A 116 -12.16 -19.68 9.67
CA SER A 116 -12.71 -19.55 11.01
C SER A 116 -12.84 -18.09 11.41
N LEU A 117 -13.98 -17.72 11.97
CA LEU A 117 -14.27 -16.39 12.50
C LEU A 117 -14.19 -16.35 14.03
N LEU A 118 -13.63 -17.38 14.69
CA LEU A 118 -13.40 -17.36 16.14
C LEU A 118 -12.36 -16.30 16.50
N SER A 119 -12.68 -15.45 17.45
CA SER A 119 -11.81 -14.36 17.92
C SER A 119 -10.61 -14.88 18.71
N PRO A 120 -9.37 -14.48 18.39
CA PRO A 120 -8.98 -13.65 17.25
C PRO A 120 -8.95 -14.43 15.93
N PHE A 121 -9.27 -13.77 14.81
CA PHE A 121 -9.07 -14.32 13.49
C PHE A 121 -8.28 -13.35 12.59
N HIS A 122 -7.67 -13.90 11.53
CA HIS A 122 -6.75 -13.19 10.67
C HIS A 122 -7.14 -13.39 9.21
N GLY A 123 -6.71 -12.46 8.38
CA GLY A 123 -6.85 -12.60 6.94
C GLY A 123 -5.83 -11.78 6.17
N VAL A 124 -5.73 -12.11 4.89
CA VAL A 124 -4.92 -11.40 3.92
C VAL A 124 -5.65 -11.37 2.59
N ALA A 125 -5.58 -10.24 1.89
CA ALA A 125 -6.13 -10.10 0.55
C ALA A 125 -5.24 -9.23 -0.32
N LYS A 126 -5.23 -9.53 -1.60
CA LYS A 126 -4.68 -8.67 -2.65
C LYS A 126 -5.81 -7.80 -3.17
N LEU A 127 -5.60 -6.49 -3.15
CA LEU A 127 -6.56 -5.52 -3.67
C LEU A 127 -6.21 -5.16 -5.12
N ASP A 128 -7.22 -4.89 -5.93
CA ASP A 128 -7.00 -4.20 -7.19
C ASP A 128 -6.76 -2.69 -6.97
N ASP A 129 -6.42 -1.96 -8.02
CA ASP A 129 -6.05 -0.54 -7.90
C ASP A 129 -7.24 0.35 -7.47
N VAL A 130 -8.47 -0.02 -7.84
CA VAL A 130 -9.70 0.70 -7.46
C VAL A 130 -9.97 0.47 -5.97
N GLN A 131 -9.93 -0.77 -5.53
CA GLN A 131 -10.09 -1.16 -4.13
C GLN A 131 -9.02 -0.49 -3.25
N ALA A 132 -7.76 -0.53 -3.68
CA ALA A 132 -6.64 0.11 -2.99
C ALA A 132 -6.81 1.63 -2.87
N LYS A 133 -7.32 2.26 -3.92
CA LYS A 133 -7.62 3.69 -3.88
C LYS A 133 -8.75 4.00 -2.90
N ASP A 134 -9.87 3.28 -2.96
CA ASP A 134 -11.03 3.51 -2.10
C ASP A 134 -10.69 3.26 -0.62
N LEU A 135 -9.88 2.25 -0.31
CA LEU A 135 -9.37 2.02 1.04
C LEU A 135 -8.49 3.18 1.53
N LYS A 136 -7.58 3.67 0.69
CA LYS A 136 -6.71 4.82 1.01
C LYS A 136 -7.51 6.11 1.19
N ASP A 137 -8.61 6.27 0.49
CA ASP A 137 -9.50 7.42 0.59
C ASP A 137 -10.42 7.35 1.83
N GLY A 138 -10.34 6.26 2.63
CA GLY A 138 -11.15 6.09 3.84
C GLY A 138 -12.61 5.76 3.55
N ARG A 139 -12.90 5.19 2.38
CA ARG A 139 -14.27 4.91 1.92
C ARG A 139 -14.74 3.49 2.23
N TRP A 140 -14.05 2.80 3.14
CA TRP A 140 -14.37 1.42 3.52
C TRP A 140 -14.79 1.34 4.98
N TYR A 141 -15.62 0.32 5.28
CA TYR A 141 -15.90 -0.12 6.63
C TYR A 141 -15.71 -1.65 6.75
N PHE A 142 -15.56 -2.11 7.96
CA PHE A 142 -15.56 -3.53 8.29
C PHE A 142 -16.81 -3.86 9.10
N ASN A 143 -17.44 -5.02 8.83
CA ASN A 143 -18.52 -5.51 9.65
C ASN A 143 -18.37 -7.00 9.99
N LEU A 144 -19.09 -7.41 11.04
CA LEU A 144 -19.14 -8.76 11.56
C LEU A 144 -20.60 -9.16 11.76
N HIS A 145 -20.99 -10.28 11.20
CA HIS A 145 -22.36 -10.83 11.26
C HIS A 145 -22.42 -11.98 12.24
N SER A 146 -23.48 -12.07 13.02
CA SER A 146 -23.79 -13.23 13.83
C SER A 146 -25.02 -13.96 13.32
N LYS A 147 -25.21 -15.20 13.76
CA LYS A 147 -26.38 -15.99 13.40
C LYS A 147 -27.71 -15.33 13.81
N LYS A 148 -27.71 -14.62 14.94
CA LYS A 148 -28.87 -13.87 15.41
C LYS A 148 -29.13 -12.59 14.64
N ILE A 149 -28.05 -11.90 14.19
CA ILE A 149 -28.12 -10.64 13.46
C ILE A 149 -27.34 -10.81 12.13
N PRO A 150 -27.93 -11.53 11.17
CA PRO A 150 -27.23 -11.86 9.91
C PRO A 150 -27.03 -10.67 8.97
N GLY A 151 -27.76 -9.58 9.19
CA GLY A 151 -27.56 -8.31 8.45
C GLY A 151 -26.29 -7.55 8.86
N GLY A 152 -25.70 -7.89 10.01
CA GLY A 152 -24.54 -7.24 10.61
C GLY A 152 -24.78 -6.92 12.08
N GLU A 153 -23.95 -7.46 12.96
CA GLU A 153 -24.03 -7.21 14.40
C GLU A 153 -23.10 -6.09 14.85
N LEU A 154 -21.91 -6.03 14.26
CA LEU A 154 -20.90 -5.02 14.59
C LEU A 154 -20.34 -4.41 13.31
N ARG A 155 -20.18 -3.09 13.30
CA ARG A 155 -19.60 -2.35 12.19
C ARG A 155 -18.75 -1.19 12.68
N GLY A 156 -17.72 -0.84 11.90
CA GLY A 156 -16.93 0.37 12.10
C GLY A 156 -16.23 0.82 10.82
N PRO A 157 -16.08 2.14 10.63
CA PRO A 157 -15.33 2.72 9.52
C PRO A 157 -13.85 2.38 9.66
N ILE A 158 -13.18 2.16 8.52
CA ILE A 158 -11.74 1.94 8.49
C ILE A 158 -11.05 3.29 8.48
N VAL A 159 -10.21 3.50 9.48
CA VAL A 159 -9.40 4.71 9.63
C VAL A 159 -7.91 4.38 9.63
N ARG A 160 -7.09 5.30 9.17
CA ARG A 160 -5.63 5.22 9.33
C ARG A 160 -5.28 5.48 10.79
N ARG A 161 -4.29 4.74 11.27
CA ARG A 161 -3.77 4.86 12.64
C ARG A 161 -2.50 5.70 12.69
#